data_0520d2b5f59742195dda3d28299b545e
#
_entry.id   0520d2b5f59742195dda3d28299b545e
#
_cell.length_a   1.000
_cell.length_b   1.000
_cell.length_c   1.000
_cell.angle_alpha   90.00
_cell.angle_beta   90.00
_cell.angle_gamma   90.00
#
_symmetry.space_group_name_H-M   'P 1'
#
loop_
_entity.id
_entity.type
_entity.pdbx_description
1 polymer ?
#
loop_
_entity_poly.entity_id
_entity_poly.type
_entity_poly.pdbx_seq_one_letter_code
_entity_poly.pdbx_strand_id
1 'polypeptide(L)' 'MAEAKILATIDRTDTEQLQISVSEYKGKSYFNLRIYYTTDEGATWLPTKKGVTFAPEQLDTLEEAIQEAKTLFMEEAE' A
#
# COMPACT_ATOMS: atom_id res chain seq x y z
N MET A 1 4.31 -20.47 -6.30
CA MET A 1 3.39 -20.04 -5.23
C MET A 1 3.73 -18.63 -4.81
N ALA A 2 2.73 -17.78 -4.74
CA ALA A 2 2.97 -16.41 -4.39
C ALA A 2 3.21 -16.27 -2.89
N GLU A 3 4.26 -15.55 -2.54
CA GLU A 3 4.52 -15.21 -1.15
C GLU A 3 4.24 -13.72 -1.01
N ALA A 4 3.55 -13.36 0.06
CA ALA A 4 3.23 -11.96 0.31
C ALA A 4 3.66 -11.59 1.72
N LYS A 5 4.23 -10.39 1.85
CA LYS A 5 4.63 -9.88 3.14
C LYS A 5 4.06 -8.48 3.29
N ILE A 6 3.30 -8.26 4.36
CA ILE A 6 2.76 -6.95 4.64
C ILE A 6 3.84 -6.10 5.28
N LEU A 7 4.12 -4.96 4.68
CA LEU A 7 5.14 -4.03 5.16
C LEU A 7 4.57 -3.01 6.12
N ALA A 8 3.35 -2.54 5.84
CA ALA A 8 2.71 -1.51 6.65
C ALA A 8 1.23 -1.48 6.36
N THR A 9 0.48 -0.88 7.27
CA THR A 9 -0.95 -0.65 7.07
C THR A 9 -1.25 0.79 7.46
N ILE A 10 -2.23 1.38 6.78
CA ILE A 10 -2.67 2.75 7.06
C ILE A 10 -4.18 2.70 7.18
N ASP A 11 -4.69 3.07 8.35
CA ASP A 11 -6.13 3.11 8.57
C ASP A 11 -6.73 4.28 7.79
N ARG A 12 -7.82 4.02 7.09
CA ARG A 12 -8.53 5.05 6.35
C ARG A 12 -9.84 5.43 7.04
N THR A 13 -10.58 4.42 7.48
CA THR A 13 -11.82 4.60 8.25
C THR A 13 -11.87 3.47 9.26
N ASP A 14 -12.94 3.41 10.05
CA ASP A 14 -13.14 2.33 11.01
C ASP A 14 -13.24 0.97 10.33
N THR A 15 -13.64 0.96 9.05
CA THR A 15 -13.89 -0.29 8.34
C THR A 15 -12.98 -0.50 7.13
N GLU A 16 -12.07 0.44 6.85
CA GLU A 16 -11.15 0.30 5.71
C GLU A 16 -9.73 0.62 6.11
N GLN A 17 -8.80 -0.13 5.53
CA GLN A 17 -7.38 0.16 5.70
C GLN A 17 -6.65 -0.08 4.38
N LEU A 18 -5.56 0.66 4.18
CA LEU A 18 -4.66 0.42 3.07
C LEU A 18 -3.58 -0.52 3.57
N GLN A 19 -3.36 -1.62 2.86
CA GLN A 19 -2.25 -2.52 3.16
C GLN A 19 -1.18 -2.37 2.10
N ILE A 20 0.06 -2.19 2.57
CA ILE A 20 1.23 -2.05 1.71
C ILE A 20 2.02 -3.35 1.84
N SER A 21 2.21 -4.04 0.73
CA SER A 21 2.85 -5.34 0.78
C SER A 21 3.74 -5.59 -0.42
N VAL A 22 4.58 -6.60 -0.29
CA VAL A 22 5.37 -7.10 -1.41
C VAL A 22 4.99 -8.56 -1.63
N SER A 23 5.06 -9.00 -2.87
CA SER A 23 4.75 -10.38 -3.22
C SER A 23 5.63 -10.83 -4.35
N GLU A 24 5.69 -12.15 -4.53
CA GLU A 24 6.45 -12.75 -5.63
C GLU A 24 5.53 -13.73 -6.34
N TYR A 25 5.56 -13.69 -7.68
CA TYR A 25 4.75 -14.57 -8.48
C TYR A 25 5.51 -14.92 -9.76
N LYS A 26 5.74 -16.21 -9.99
CA LYS A 26 6.46 -16.70 -11.16
C LYS A 26 7.81 -16.04 -11.34
N GLY A 27 8.54 -15.86 -10.25
CA GLY A 27 9.87 -15.27 -10.29
C GLY A 27 9.92 -13.78 -10.41
N LYS A 28 8.77 -13.12 -10.37
CA LYS A 28 8.71 -11.65 -10.45
C LYS A 28 8.23 -11.09 -9.14
N SER A 29 8.82 -9.96 -8.73
CA SER A 29 8.48 -9.29 -7.49
C SER A 29 7.55 -8.13 -7.77
N TYR A 30 6.61 -7.90 -6.84
CA TYR A 30 5.61 -6.85 -6.98
C TYR A 30 5.46 -6.09 -5.67
N PHE A 31 5.20 -4.80 -5.80
CA PHE A 31 4.87 -3.94 -4.67
C PHE A 31 3.39 -3.58 -4.79
N ASN A 32 2.62 -3.84 -3.75
CA ASN A 32 1.17 -3.73 -3.80
C ASN A 32 0.62 -2.72 -2.82
N LEU A 33 -0.31 -1.90 -3.28
CA LEU A 33 -1.12 -1.02 -2.44
C LEU A 33 -2.56 -1.44 -2.67
N ARG A 34 -3.25 -1.90 -1.60
CA ARG A 34 -4.61 -2.41 -1.75
C ARG A 34 -5.46 -2.03 -0.56
N ILE A 35 -6.70 -1.66 -0.85
CA ILE A 35 -7.68 -1.35 0.19
C ILE A 35 -8.30 -2.65 0.67
N TYR A 36 -8.33 -2.82 1.99
CA TYR A 36 -9.00 -3.93 2.65
C TYR A 36 -10.15 -3.38 3.47
N TYR A 37 -11.15 -4.21 3.71
CA TYR A 37 -12.30 -3.81 4.54
C TYR A 37 -12.59 -4.87 5.58
N THR A 38 -13.32 -4.48 6.62
CA THR A 38 -13.73 -5.40 7.67
C THR A 38 -15.21 -5.23 7.94
N THR A 39 -15.88 -6.34 8.30
CA THR A 39 -17.27 -6.33 8.73
C THR A 39 -17.42 -6.83 10.15
N ASP A 40 -16.30 -7.15 10.82
CA ASP A 40 -16.31 -7.71 12.18
C ASP A 40 -15.36 -6.92 13.09
N GLU A 41 -15.33 -5.62 12.92
CA GLU A 41 -14.59 -4.68 13.77
C GLU A 41 -13.08 -4.93 13.78
N GLY A 42 -12.55 -5.37 12.64
CA GLY A 42 -11.11 -5.53 12.49
C GLY A 42 -10.59 -6.92 12.82
N ALA A 43 -11.46 -7.86 13.17
CA ALA A 43 -11.02 -9.22 13.43
C ALA A 43 -10.54 -9.91 12.15
N THR A 44 -11.18 -9.57 11.03
CA THR A 44 -10.80 -10.12 9.73
C THR A 44 -10.81 -9.00 8.70
N TRP A 45 -9.75 -8.93 7.90
CA TRP A 45 -9.63 -7.94 6.82
C TRP A 45 -9.69 -8.66 5.49
N LEU A 46 -10.57 -8.20 4.60
CA LEU A 46 -10.79 -8.80 3.30
C LEU A 46 -10.35 -7.85 2.19
N PRO A 47 -9.70 -8.36 1.13
CA PRO A 47 -9.24 -7.51 0.04
C PRO A 47 -10.40 -6.99 -0.81
N THR A 48 -10.20 -5.80 -1.37
CA THR A 48 -11.13 -5.26 -2.36
C THR A 48 -10.43 -5.23 -3.72
N LYS A 49 -11.17 -4.83 -4.75
CA LYS A 49 -10.58 -4.65 -6.07
C LYS A 49 -9.85 -3.31 -6.19
N LYS A 50 -9.92 -2.48 -5.17
CA LYS A 50 -9.26 -1.17 -5.18
C LYS A 50 -7.80 -1.32 -4.78
N GLY A 51 -6.93 -1.25 -5.75
CA GLY A 51 -5.51 -1.38 -5.49
C GLY A 51 -4.71 -1.21 -6.75
N VAL A 52 -3.40 -1.03 -6.57
CA VAL A 52 -2.46 -0.93 -7.68
C VAL A 52 -1.23 -1.76 -7.36
N THR A 53 -0.58 -2.24 -8.40
CA THR A 53 0.62 -3.07 -8.28
C THR A 53 1.73 -2.43 -9.10
N PHE A 54 2.93 -2.38 -8.50
CA PHE A 54 4.10 -1.78 -9.14
C PHE A 54 5.20 -2.80 -9.31
N ALA A 55 5.95 -2.68 -10.40
CA ALA A 55 7.19 -3.43 -10.55
C ALA A 55 8.29 -2.75 -9.74
N PRO A 56 9.34 -3.48 -9.34
CA PRO A 56 10.41 -2.88 -8.52
C PRO A 56 11.06 -1.66 -9.14
N GLU A 57 11.21 -1.64 -10.46
CA GLU A 57 11.86 -0.51 -11.13
C GLU A 57 11.02 0.77 -11.10
N GLN A 58 9.76 0.67 -10.73
CA GLN A 58 8.88 1.84 -10.62
C GLN A 58 8.93 2.47 -9.23
N LEU A 59 9.54 1.79 -8.26
CA LEU A 59 9.56 2.26 -6.88
C LEU A 59 10.40 3.51 -6.69
N ASP A 60 11.45 3.70 -7.48
CA ASP A 60 12.27 4.90 -7.36
C ASP A 60 11.46 6.13 -7.69
N THR A 61 10.64 6.07 -8.74
CA THR A 61 9.79 7.19 -9.11
C THR A 61 8.73 7.45 -8.06
N LEU A 62 8.14 6.37 -7.53
CA LEU A 62 7.14 6.50 -6.47
C LEU A 62 7.76 7.12 -5.20
N GLU A 63 8.95 6.67 -4.84
CA GLU A 63 9.63 7.21 -3.66
C GLU A 63 9.94 8.70 -3.82
N GLU A 64 10.43 9.10 -5.00
CA GLU A 64 10.71 10.50 -5.26
C GLU A 64 9.45 11.36 -5.16
N ALA A 65 8.34 10.86 -5.69
CA ALA A 65 7.09 11.58 -5.63
C ALA A 65 6.61 11.76 -4.19
N ILE A 66 6.77 10.71 -3.37
CA ILE A 66 6.40 10.78 -1.96
C ILE A 66 7.26 11.80 -1.23
N GLN A 67 8.56 11.82 -1.48
CA GLN A 67 9.46 12.78 -0.85
C GLN A 67 9.09 14.21 -1.23
N GLU A 68 8.79 14.43 -2.50
CA GLU A 68 8.38 15.76 -2.96
C GLU A 68 7.07 16.19 -2.30
N ALA A 69 6.10 15.27 -2.20
CA ALA A 69 4.84 15.56 -1.55
C ALA A 69 5.03 15.96 -0.08
N LYS A 70 5.90 15.24 0.62
CA LYS A 70 6.19 15.55 2.02
C LYS A 70 6.78 16.95 2.17
N THR A 71 7.67 17.31 1.27
CA THR A 71 8.27 18.64 1.28
C THR A 71 7.22 19.72 1.05
N LEU A 72 6.35 19.52 0.07
CA LEU A 72 5.31 20.47 -0.24
C LEU A 72 4.32 20.64 0.92
N PHE A 73 3.94 19.53 1.55
CA PHE A 73 3.04 19.60 2.70
C PHE A 73 3.68 20.29 3.89
N MET A 74 4.97 20.11 4.11
CA MET A 74 5.67 20.77 5.19
C MET A 74 5.72 22.29 4.95
N GLU A 75 5.91 22.71 3.71
CA GLU A 75 5.90 24.13 3.37
C GLU A 75 4.54 24.75 3.60
N GLU A 76 3.46 24.01 3.28
CA GLU A 76 2.11 24.49 3.50
C GLU A 76 1.75 24.59 4.98
N ALA A 77 2.37 23.77 5.82
CA ALA A 77 2.05 23.73 7.24
C ALA A 77 2.58 24.95 7.99
N GLU A 78 3.45 25.73 7.38
CA GLU A 78 3.97 26.94 7.98
C GLU A 78 3.00 28.14 7.78
#